data_866361747f73e9ad04b695db95212a51
#
_entry.id   866361747f73e9ad04b695db95212a51
#
_cell.length_a   1.000
_cell.length_b   1.000
_cell.length_c   1.000
_cell.angle_alpha   90.00
_cell.angle_beta   90.00
_cell.angle_gamma   90.00
#
_symmetry.space_group_name_H-M   'P 1'
#
loop_
_entity.id
_entity.type
_entity.pdbx_description
1 polymer ?
#
loop_
_entity_poly.entity_id
_entity_poly.type
_entity_poly.pdbx_seq_one_letter_code
_entity_poly.pdbx_strand_id
1 'polypeptide(L)'
;MNRLNIKSIFAAVAIASVTFTSCDGYLETFPSDSLVSTDAITTLQDVETALNGTYYSLKSANYYGCDFVSRAEVGGEDVQTISSGGLRTDTYYRFTHRQNNSPENLWSYPYAVINRANVLLNAIETGDLPAGDELNNAKGEALALRALCHFNLLITYGKPYFVENGATPGVVLVKNVLSADDLPSRSTVAEGYDMVINDLEEALKCIGTKVKDGRFNSWAVKGLLARVNLYKRDWDKAFSYAEDVIKNSPYSLLKTEDYVAAWSGRYSSESVFDLEISDLDAGDREMFGYVVDPKGYAAVSNTKEFEDLINENPDDIRRNLLTAASVEGRTYMNKYPGINGKTAVNNIRVIRLSDIYLIAAEAALKKSSADQASANKYLNAIIKRAIPSASDVTATEALVLKERRKELVMEGHRFYDIMRLGITVTRKGGYHFLNNTDLISPSYQDYRTILAIPQAEIDVNPNIKQNEGYF
;
A
#
# COMPACT_ATOMS: atom_id res chain seq x y z
N MET A 1 5.30 -44.05 72.65
CA MET A 1 4.37 -44.39 71.58
C MET A 1 3.14 -43.51 71.74
N ASN A 2 3.09 -42.38 70.94
CA ASN A 2 1.98 -41.42 71.01
C ASN A 2 0.85 -41.90 70.09
N ARG A 3 -0.30 -42.16 70.74
CA ARG A 3 -1.54 -42.45 69.95
C ARG A 3 -2.05 -41.18 69.25
N LEU A 4 -1.91 -41.09 67.93
CA LEU A 4 -2.54 -40.07 67.18
C LEU A 4 -4.08 -40.25 67.28
N ASN A 5 -4.74 -39.16 67.66
CA ASN A 5 -6.15 -39.15 67.95
C ASN A 5 -6.93 -39.15 66.59
N ILE A 6 -7.73 -40.19 66.32
CA ILE A 6 -8.51 -40.39 65.09
C ILE A 6 -9.39 -39.17 64.75
N LYS A 7 -9.83 -38.41 65.76
CA LYS A 7 -10.60 -37.16 65.54
C LYS A 7 -9.80 -36.04 64.90
N SER A 8 -8.45 -36.01 65.08
CA SER A 8 -7.57 -35.02 64.44
C SER A 8 -7.31 -35.34 62.95
N ILE A 9 -7.38 -36.62 62.57
CA ILE A 9 -7.23 -37.05 61.16
C ILE A 9 -8.49 -36.73 60.39
N PHE A 10 -9.68 -36.89 60.95
CA PHE A 10 -10.93 -36.50 60.28
C PHE A 10 -11.09 -34.99 60.13
N ALA A 11 -10.58 -34.18 61.04
CA ALA A 11 -10.58 -32.72 60.91
C ALA A 11 -9.60 -32.26 59.85
N ALA A 12 -8.45 -32.90 59.68
CA ALA A 12 -7.45 -32.58 58.65
C ALA A 12 -7.95 -32.97 57.22
N VAL A 13 -8.69 -34.08 57.07
CA VAL A 13 -9.28 -34.53 55.81
C VAL A 13 -10.47 -33.66 55.44
N ALA A 14 -11.28 -33.17 56.38
CA ALA A 14 -12.40 -32.27 56.10
C ALA A 14 -11.92 -30.86 55.68
N ILE A 15 -10.78 -30.38 56.16
CA ILE A 15 -10.19 -29.08 55.72
C ILE A 15 -9.50 -29.20 54.38
N ALA A 16 -8.96 -30.36 54.01
CA ALA A 16 -8.33 -30.59 52.71
C ALA A 16 -9.34 -30.74 51.56
N SER A 17 -10.61 -31.04 51.84
CA SER A 17 -11.65 -31.21 50.80
C SER A 17 -12.39 -29.91 50.43
N VAL A 18 -12.13 -28.77 51.08
CA VAL A 18 -12.80 -27.48 50.75
C VAL A 18 -11.94 -26.57 49.86
N THR A 19 -10.70 -26.96 49.55
CA THR A 19 -9.77 -26.12 48.77
C THR A 19 -9.70 -26.44 47.26
N PHE A 20 -10.59 -27.27 46.71
CA PHE A 20 -10.66 -27.59 45.29
C PHE A 20 -11.95 -27.09 44.61
N THR A 21 -12.50 -25.96 45.04
CA THR A 21 -13.36 -25.20 44.15
C THR A 21 -12.46 -24.27 43.36
N SER A 22 -11.86 -24.80 42.30
CA SER A 22 -11.25 -23.98 41.21
C SER A 22 -12.37 -23.18 40.59
N CYS A 23 -12.33 -21.88 40.75
CA CYS A 23 -13.12 -20.98 39.90
C CYS A 23 -12.50 -21.05 38.49
N ASP A 24 -13.06 -21.85 37.60
CA ASP A 24 -12.66 -21.96 36.19
C ASP A 24 -12.81 -20.65 35.44
N GLY A 25 -13.44 -19.63 36.00
CA GLY A 25 -13.65 -18.31 35.38
C GLY A 25 -12.57 -17.26 35.66
N TYR A 26 -11.50 -17.57 36.44
CA TYR A 26 -10.50 -16.55 36.84
C TYR A 26 -9.15 -16.65 36.11
N LEU A 27 -9.00 -17.59 35.16
CA LEU A 27 -7.78 -17.81 34.38
C LEU A 27 -7.93 -17.56 32.89
N GLU A 28 -9.09 -17.11 32.43
CA GLU A 28 -9.23 -16.53 31.10
C GLU A 28 -8.83 -15.04 31.13
N THR A 29 -7.57 -14.76 31.39
CA THR A 29 -6.99 -13.47 31.07
C THR A 29 -6.71 -13.46 29.57
N PHE A 30 -7.66 -12.95 28.81
CA PHE A 30 -7.37 -12.55 27.43
C PHE A 30 -6.25 -11.50 27.47
N PRO A 31 -5.21 -11.62 26.65
CA PRO A 31 -4.20 -10.56 26.53
C PRO A 31 -4.91 -9.24 26.25
N SER A 32 -4.62 -8.20 27.04
CA SER A 32 -5.20 -6.86 26.87
C SER A 32 -4.91 -6.23 25.50
N ASP A 33 -4.00 -6.84 24.74
CA ASP A 33 -3.58 -6.43 23.39
C ASP A 33 -4.27 -7.23 22.27
N SER A 34 -5.09 -8.24 22.58
CA SER A 34 -5.89 -8.98 21.60
C SER A 34 -7.34 -8.48 21.57
N LEU A 35 -7.51 -7.18 21.33
CA LEU A 35 -8.82 -6.60 21.07
C LEU A 35 -9.24 -6.93 19.64
N VAL A 36 -9.61 -8.18 19.35
CA VAL A 36 -10.59 -8.45 18.32
C VAL A 36 -11.14 -9.87 18.48
N SER A 37 -11.95 -10.10 19.48
CA SER A 37 -12.94 -11.15 19.36
C SER A 37 -14.15 -10.56 18.63
N THR A 38 -14.80 -11.33 17.77
CA THR A 38 -16.08 -10.96 17.12
C THR A 38 -17.11 -10.51 18.16
N ASP A 39 -17.00 -11.01 19.39
CA ASP A 39 -17.87 -10.69 20.53
C ASP A 39 -17.66 -9.27 21.10
N ALA A 40 -16.60 -8.56 20.68
CA ALA A 40 -16.32 -7.19 21.10
C ALA A 40 -16.99 -6.13 20.21
N ILE A 41 -17.55 -6.51 19.06
CA ILE A 41 -18.20 -5.60 18.10
C ILE A 41 -19.70 -5.84 18.16
N THR A 42 -20.39 -5.07 19.00
CA THR A 42 -21.83 -5.23 19.29
C THR A 42 -22.65 -4.00 18.94
N THR A 43 -22.01 -2.87 18.68
CA THR A 43 -22.67 -1.60 18.34
C THR A 43 -22.05 -0.97 17.09
N LEU A 44 -22.77 -0.03 16.45
CA LEU A 44 -22.20 0.75 15.33
C LEU A 44 -20.97 1.57 15.75
N GLN A 45 -20.89 1.98 17.02
CA GLN A 45 -19.71 2.67 17.54
C GLN A 45 -18.49 1.73 17.63
N ASP A 46 -18.69 0.45 17.97
CA ASP A 46 -17.62 -0.55 17.94
C ASP A 46 -17.15 -0.82 16.52
N VAL A 47 -18.10 -0.90 15.56
CA VAL A 47 -17.80 -1.02 14.12
C VAL A 47 -16.91 0.13 13.64
N GLU A 48 -17.28 1.39 13.95
CA GLU A 48 -16.47 2.56 13.57
C GLU A 48 -15.10 2.55 14.25
N THR A 49 -15.02 2.13 15.51
CA THR A 49 -13.77 2.02 16.26
C THR A 49 -12.84 0.95 15.66
N ALA A 50 -13.38 -0.23 15.34
CA ALA A 50 -12.64 -1.32 14.69
C ALA A 50 -12.15 -0.90 13.30
N LEU A 51 -12.99 -0.20 12.54
CA LEU A 51 -12.64 0.30 11.22
C LEU A 51 -11.53 1.36 11.29
N ASN A 52 -11.60 2.30 12.24
CA ASN A 52 -10.55 3.29 12.49
C ASN A 52 -9.21 2.60 12.85
N GLY A 53 -9.23 1.57 13.69
CA GLY A 53 -8.06 0.75 14.02
C GLY A 53 -7.48 0.03 12.79
N THR A 54 -8.32 -0.38 11.85
CA THR A 54 -7.90 -1.01 10.59
C THR A 54 -7.18 0.01 9.68
N TYR A 55 -7.73 1.22 9.51
CA TYR A 55 -7.06 2.31 8.80
C TYR A 55 -5.76 2.74 9.47
N TYR A 56 -5.75 2.79 10.81
CA TYR A 56 -4.55 3.14 11.55
C TYR A 56 -3.38 2.19 11.25
N SER A 57 -3.66 0.88 11.11
CA SER A 57 -2.64 -0.12 10.79
C SER A 57 -1.96 0.10 9.42
N LEU A 58 -2.67 0.71 8.44
CA LEU A 58 -2.08 1.08 7.15
C LEU A 58 -1.00 2.15 7.25
N LYS A 59 -1.12 3.05 8.24
CA LYS A 59 -0.27 4.24 8.38
C LYS A 59 1.12 3.93 8.94
N SER A 60 1.36 2.71 9.42
CA SER A 60 2.66 2.34 9.99
C SER A 60 3.81 2.67 9.04
N ALA A 61 4.92 3.17 9.59
CA ALA A 61 6.16 3.36 8.86
C ALA A 61 6.65 2.05 8.20
N ASN A 62 6.36 0.92 8.82
CA ASN A 62 6.67 -0.41 8.29
C ASN A 62 5.75 -0.85 7.12
N TYR A 63 4.81 0.02 6.71
CA TYR A 63 3.93 -0.22 5.56
C TYR A 63 3.81 1.05 4.70
N TYR A 64 2.60 1.61 4.55
CA TYR A 64 2.41 2.81 3.72
C TYR A 64 3.12 4.04 4.26
N GLY A 65 3.30 4.14 5.58
CA GLY A 65 3.98 5.28 6.19
C GLY A 65 5.41 5.48 5.68
N CYS A 66 6.10 4.40 5.24
CA CYS A 66 7.43 4.52 4.64
C CYS A 66 7.79 3.35 3.70
N ASP A 67 7.84 2.10 4.19
CA ASP A 67 8.52 0.99 3.52
C ASP A 67 7.94 0.67 2.14
N PHE A 68 6.61 0.65 2.00
CA PHE A 68 5.96 0.34 0.74
C PHE A 68 6.25 1.38 -0.34
N VAL A 69 6.22 2.67 0.02
CA VAL A 69 6.54 3.78 -0.90
C VAL A 69 8.03 3.79 -1.22
N SER A 70 8.89 3.63 -0.20
CA SER A 70 10.35 3.58 -0.38
C SER A 70 10.78 2.51 -1.38
N ARG A 71 10.26 1.28 -1.23
CA ARG A 71 10.55 0.19 -2.16
C ARG A 71 10.18 0.56 -3.60
N ALA A 72 9.02 1.13 -3.79
CA ALA A 72 8.52 1.48 -5.11
C ALA A 72 9.36 2.57 -5.79
N GLU A 73 9.87 3.51 -5.02
CA GLU A 73 10.65 4.62 -5.57
C GLU A 73 12.10 4.23 -5.85
N VAL A 74 12.83 3.74 -4.84
CA VAL A 74 14.26 3.42 -5.01
C VAL A 74 14.50 2.14 -5.80
N GLY A 75 13.50 1.29 -5.97
CA GLY A 75 13.57 0.13 -6.86
C GLY A 75 13.64 0.50 -8.34
N GLY A 76 13.22 1.71 -8.70
CA GLY A 76 13.26 2.25 -10.07
C GLY A 76 14.60 2.87 -10.45
N GLU A 77 14.54 3.78 -11.43
CA GLU A 77 15.70 4.54 -11.95
C GLU A 77 15.60 6.04 -11.68
N ASP A 78 14.50 6.52 -11.11
CA ASP A 78 14.26 7.96 -10.94
C ASP A 78 14.78 8.49 -9.60
N VAL A 79 14.78 7.63 -8.58
CA VAL A 79 15.21 7.93 -7.21
C VAL A 79 16.25 6.92 -6.76
N GLN A 80 17.23 7.38 -6.01
CA GLN A 80 18.29 6.53 -5.49
C GLN A 80 18.54 6.76 -4.00
N THR A 81 19.03 5.72 -3.32
CA THR A 81 19.59 5.84 -1.97
C THR A 81 20.87 6.66 -1.98
N ILE A 82 21.09 7.45 -0.94
CA ILE A 82 22.36 8.16 -0.73
C ILE A 82 23.00 7.74 0.60
N SER A 83 24.33 7.64 0.60
CA SER A 83 25.08 7.12 1.76
C SER A 83 24.98 8.02 2.99
N SER A 84 24.84 9.33 2.81
CA SER A 84 24.67 10.29 3.90
C SER A 84 23.37 10.08 4.71
N GLY A 85 22.36 9.45 4.12
CA GLY A 85 21.09 9.11 4.78
C GLY A 85 21.11 7.83 5.61
N GLY A 86 22.28 7.28 5.93
CA GLY A 86 22.41 6.07 6.73
C GLY A 86 21.97 4.79 6.02
N LEU A 87 21.85 4.81 4.69
CA LEU A 87 21.49 3.66 3.84
C LEU A 87 20.12 3.02 4.19
N ARG A 88 19.18 3.79 4.72
CA ARG A 88 17.88 3.28 5.20
C ARG A 88 17.04 2.58 4.12
N THR A 89 17.16 3.01 2.87
CA THR A 89 16.46 2.42 1.72
C THR A 89 17.34 1.48 0.89
N ASP A 90 18.56 1.19 1.36
CA ASP A 90 19.62 0.53 0.60
C ASP A 90 19.26 -0.89 0.17
N THR A 91 18.63 -1.66 1.05
CA THR A 91 18.22 -3.04 0.77
C THR A 91 17.27 -3.10 -0.43
N TYR A 92 16.33 -2.16 -0.52
CA TYR A 92 15.41 -2.06 -1.67
C TYR A 92 16.12 -1.57 -2.92
N TYR A 93 16.99 -0.56 -2.77
CA TYR A 93 17.73 0.03 -3.88
C TYR A 93 18.69 -0.97 -4.53
N ARG A 94 19.44 -1.75 -3.72
CA ARG A 94 20.44 -2.73 -4.20
C ARG A 94 19.87 -4.12 -4.44
N PHE A 95 18.62 -4.37 -4.10
CA PHE A 95 17.99 -5.71 -4.17
C PHE A 95 18.78 -6.76 -3.39
N THR A 96 19.27 -6.41 -2.19
CA THR A 96 20.11 -7.29 -1.37
C THR A 96 19.32 -8.09 -0.33
N HIS A 97 17.99 -7.97 -0.33
CA HIS A 97 17.13 -8.76 0.54
C HIS A 97 17.20 -10.26 0.19
N ARG A 98 17.09 -11.09 1.23
CA ARG A 98 17.14 -12.55 1.17
C ARG A 98 16.10 -13.09 2.14
N GLN A 99 15.90 -14.40 2.17
CA GLN A 99 14.93 -15.05 3.04
C GLN A 99 15.09 -14.66 4.52
N ASN A 100 16.31 -14.64 5.04
CA ASN A 100 16.63 -14.34 6.45
C ASN A 100 16.69 -12.84 6.79
N ASN A 101 16.62 -11.96 5.80
CA ASN A 101 16.54 -10.50 5.97
C ASN A 101 15.48 -9.87 5.06
N SER A 102 14.48 -10.65 4.66
CA SER A 102 13.32 -10.12 3.94
C SER A 102 12.62 -9.09 4.84
N PRO A 103 12.08 -8.03 4.24
CA PRO A 103 11.29 -7.06 5.00
C PRO A 103 10.00 -7.68 5.52
N GLU A 104 10.06 -8.31 6.69
CA GLU A 104 8.92 -9.00 7.33
C GLU A 104 7.70 -8.08 7.45
N ASN A 105 7.96 -6.81 7.65
CA ASN A 105 6.92 -5.79 7.79
C ASN A 105 6.01 -5.68 6.57
N LEU A 106 6.56 -5.76 5.35
CA LEU A 106 5.76 -5.71 4.11
C LEU A 106 4.90 -6.97 3.89
N TRP A 107 5.13 -8.03 4.69
CA TRP A 107 4.28 -9.21 4.77
C TRP A 107 3.29 -9.09 5.92
N SER A 108 3.78 -8.91 7.14
CA SER A 108 2.99 -9.00 8.38
C SER A 108 1.96 -7.86 8.52
N TYR A 109 2.33 -6.61 8.19
CA TYR A 109 1.39 -5.49 8.33
C TYR A 109 0.17 -5.57 7.40
N PRO A 110 0.31 -5.88 6.09
CA PRO A 110 -0.88 -6.12 5.26
C PRO A 110 -1.76 -7.24 5.79
N TYR A 111 -1.18 -8.36 6.27
CA TYR A 111 -1.97 -9.44 6.87
C TYR A 111 -2.65 -9.04 8.19
N ALA A 112 -2.02 -8.18 8.99
CA ALA A 112 -2.69 -7.64 10.18
C ALA A 112 -3.91 -6.78 9.82
N VAL A 113 -3.84 -5.97 8.75
CA VAL A 113 -4.98 -5.22 8.20
C VAL A 113 -6.06 -6.17 7.68
N ILE A 114 -5.67 -7.20 6.93
CA ILE A 114 -6.59 -8.22 6.40
C ILE A 114 -7.33 -8.92 7.54
N ASN A 115 -6.61 -9.32 8.59
CA ASN A 115 -7.24 -9.96 9.74
C ASN A 115 -8.25 -9.05 10.44
N ARG A 116 -7.89 -7.76 10.69
CA ARG A 116 -8.81 -6.77 11.27
C ARG A 116 -10.06 -6.57 10.40
N ALA A 117 -9.87 -6.48 9.08
CA ALA A 117 -10.98 -6.39 8.13
C ALA A 117 -11.88 -7.66 8.19
N ASN A 118 -11.29 -8.86 8.26
CA ASN A 118 -12.03 -10.10 8.36
C ASN A 118 -12.83 -10.21 9.66
N VAL A 119 -12.25 -9.80 10.79
CA VAL A 119 -12.98 -9.78 12.06
C VAL A 119 -14.18 -8.83 12.00
N LEU A 120 -13.98 -7.63 11.43
CA LEU A 120 -15.08 -6.69 11.24
C LEU A 120 -16.15 -7.23 10.29
N LEU A 121 -15.77 -7.82 9.16
CA LEU A 121 -16.69 -8.45 8.22
C LEU A 121 -17.47 -9.60 8.86
N ASN A 122 -16.81 -10.44 9.65
CA ASN A 122 -17.46 -11.52 10.37
C ASN A 122 -18.46 -10.97 11.40
N ALA A 123 -18.10 -9.95 12.18
CA ALA A 123 -19.02 -9.32 13.12
C ALA A 123 -20.24 -8.69 12.43
N ILE A 124 -20.07 -8.09 11.26
CA ILE A 124 -21.17 -7.54 10.45
C ILE A 124 -22.09 -8.64 9.92
N GLU A 125 -21.53 -9.81 9.57
CA GLU A 125 -22.31 -10.90 8.97
C GLU A 125 -23.02 -11.77 10.02
N THR A 126 -22.43 -11.96 11.19
CA THR A 126 -22.92 -12.88 12.23
C THR A 126 -23.49 -12.17 13.45
N GLY A 127 -23.20 -10.88 13.64
CA GLY A 127 -23.68 -10.09 14.77
C GLY A 127 -25.10 -9.59 14.61
N ASP A 128 -25.71 -9.18 15.71
CA ASP A 128 -27.03 -8.53 15.74
C ASP A 128 -26.85 -6.99 15.68
N LEU A 129 -26.23 -6.52 14.59
CA LEU A 129 -25.96 -5.11 14.37
C LEU A 129 -27.13 -4.44 13.61
N PRO A 130 -27.47 -3.18 13.94
CA PRO A 130 -28.54 -2.46 13.25
C PRO A 130 -28.21 -2.31 11.75
N ALA A 131 -29.10 -2.83 10.88
CA ALA A 131 -28.97 -2.66 9.44
C ALA A 131 -29.14 -1.18 9.03
N GLY A 132 -28.40 -0.74 8.02
CA GLY A 132 -28.47 0.62 7.49
C GLY A 132 -27.24 1.02 6.68
N ASP A 133 -27.25 2.23 6.16
CA ASP A 133 -26.18 2.77 5.31
C ASP A 133 -24.83 2.82 6.02
N GLU A 134 -24.82 3.09 7.32
CA GLU A 134 -23.59 3.17 8.11
C GLU A 134 -22.89 1.80 8.16
N LEU A 135 -23.66 0.73 8.46
CA LEU A 135 -23.16 -0.64 8.49
C LEU A 135 -22.72 -1.10 7.09
N ASN A 136 -23.51 -0.77 6.06
CA ASN A 136 -23.18 -1.08 4.67
C ASN A 136 -21.88 -0.38 4.22
N ASN A 137 -21.71 0.90 4.55
CA ASN A 137 -20.47 1.62 4.25
C ASN A 137 -19.26 0.99 4.95
N ALA A 138 -19.39 0.64 6.23
CA ALA A 138 -18.32 -0.02 6.98
C ALA A 138 -17.95 -1.38 6.36
N LYS A 139 -18.94 -2.18 5.91
CA LYS A 139 -18.71 -3.43 5.16
C LYS A 139 -17.92 -3.16 3.87
N GLY A 140 -18.35 -2.17 3.09
CA GLY A 140 -17.66 -1.81 1.84
C GLY A 140 -16.24 -1.31 2.07
N GLU A 141 -16.00 -0.52 3.12
CA GLU A 141 -14.65 -0.06 3.48
C GLU A 141 -13.75 -1.23 3.92
N ALA A 142 -14.25 -2.17 4.73
CA ALA A 142 -13.50 -3.34 5.17
C ALA A 142 -13.11 -4.25 3.98
N LEU A 143 -14.03 -4.48 3.03
CA LEU A 143 -13.75 -5.21 1.80
C LEU A 143 -12.67 -4.49 0.95
N ALA A 144 -12.76 -3.17 0.80
CA ALA A 144 -11.79 -2.39 0.04
C ALA A 144 -10.39 -2.41 0.69
N LEU A 145 -10.30 -2.34 2.02
CA LEU A 145 -9.05 -2.46 2.78
C LEU A 145 -8.41 -3.84 2.63
N ARG A 146 -9.22 -4.90 2.71
CA ARG A 146 -8.76 -6.27 2.48
C ARG A 146 -8.22 -6.46 1.08
N ALA A 147 -8.94 -5.95 0.09
CA ALA A 147 -8.52 -5.98 -1.31
C ALA A 147 -7.22 -5.21 -1.56
N LEU A 148 -7.09 -4.00 -1.03
CA LEU A 148 -5.88 -3.18 -1.14
C LEU A 148 -4.65 -3.93 -0.59
N CYS A 149 -4.79 -4.55 0.58
CA CYS A 149 -3.69 -5.27 1.22
C CYS A 149 -3.29 -6.54 0.46
N HIS A 150 -4.26 -7.32 -0.03
CA HIS A 150 -3.95 -8.46 -0.89
C HIS A 150 -3.32 -8.04 -2.22
N PHE A 151 -3.78 -6.95 -2.85
CA PHE A 151 -3.17 -6.41 -4.05
C PHE A 151 -1.70 -6.01 -3.81
N ASN A 152 -1.43 -5.32 -2.70
CA ASN A 152 -0.06 -4.91 -2.36
C ASN A 152 0.85 -6.12 -2.09
N LEU A 153 0.35 -7.15 -1.41
CA LEU A 153 1.07 -8.41 -1.23
C LEU A 153 1.38 -9.09 -2.57
N LEU A 154 0.40 -9.15 -3.48
CA LEU A 154 0.57 -9.76 -4.80
C LEU A 154 1.66 -9.07 -5.63
N ILE A 155 1.67 -7.73 -5.68
CA ILE A 155 2.68 -6.99 -6.46
C ILE A 155 4.05 -6.95 -5.79
N THR A 156 4.13 -7.32 -4.51
CA THR A 156 5.38 -7.34 -3.74
C THR A 156 6.04 -8.73 -3.73
N TYR A 157 5.24 -9.79 -3.63
CA TYR A 157 5.71 -11.17 -3.44
C TYR A 157 5.37 -12.11 -4.60
N GLY A 158 4.52 -11.70 -5.53
CA GLY A 158 4.16 -12.44 -6.75
C GLY A 158 4.82 -11.88 -7.99
N LYS A 159 5.05 -12.73 -9.00
CA LYS A 159 5.46 -12.27 -10.33
C LYS A 159 4.34 -11.45 -10.98
N PRO A 160 4.64 -10.51 -11.91
CA PRO A 160 3.61 -9.75 -12.60
C PRO A 160 2.58 -10.65 -13.29
N TYR A 161 1.31 -10.21 -13.29
CA TYR A 161 0.18 -11.03 -13.81
C TYR A 161 0.40 -11.58 -15.22
N PHE A 162 1.06 -10.83 -16.10
CA PHE A 162 1.29 -11.29 -17.49
C PHE A 162 2.26 -12.48 -17.60
N VAL A 163 3.03 -12.76 -16.56
CA VAL A 163 3.89 -13.96 -16.51
C VAL A 163 2.98 -15.17 -16.33
N GLU A 164 2.99 -16.05 -17.32
CA GLU A 164 2.15 -17.26 -17.35
C GLU A 164 0.64 -16.98 -17.10
N ASN A 165 0.15 -15.80 -17.47
CA ASN A 165 -1.21 -15.35 -17.20
C ASN A 165 -1.63 -15.50 -15.72
N GLY A 166 -0.68 -15.23 -14.82
CA GLY A 166 -0.89 -15.30 -13.38
C GLY A 166 -0.90 -16.71 -12.78
N ALA A 167 -0.48 -17.75 -13.51
CA ALA A 167 -0.38 -19.10 -12.98
C ALA A 167 0.78 -19.29 -11.98
N THR A 168 1.69 -18.31 -11.90
CA THR A 168 2.80 -18.33 -10.94
C THR A 168 2.31 -18.23 -9.49
N PRO A 169 3.12 -18.69 -8.49
CA PRO A 169 2.76 -18.56 -7.08
C PRO A 169 2.50 -17.10 -6.66
N GLY A 170 1.35 -16.86 -6.08
CA GLY A 170 0.93 -15.58 -5.49
C GLY A 170 1.22 -15.52 -3.99
N VAL A 171 0.20 -15.21 -3.19
CA VAL A 171 0.27 -15.07 -1.74
C VAL A 171 -0.82 -15.91 -1.06
N VAL A 172 -0.81 -15.98 0.25
CA VAL A 172 -1.91 -16.63 1.00
C VAL A 172 -3.14 -15.73 0.94
N LEU A 173 -4.27 -16.27 0.46
CA LEU A 173 -5.54 -15.55 0.40
C LEU A 173 -6.36 -15.81 1.66
N VAL A 174 -6.53 -14.79 2.49
CA VAL A 174 -7.22 -14.88 3.78
C VAL A 174 -8.56 -14.16 3.69
N LYS A 175 -9.66 -14.93 3.55
CA LYS A 175 -11.02 -14.40 3.41
C LYS A 175 -11.79 -14.34 4.73
N ASN A 176 -11.38 -15.14 5.70
CA ASN A 176 -12.04 -15.29 7.00
C ASN A 176 -11.02 -15.10 8.12
N VAL A 177 -11.50 -15.02 9.34
CA VAL A 177 -10.66 -15.10 10.54
C VAL A 177 -10.05 -16.50 10.59
N LEU A 178 -8.73 -16.59 10.69
CA LEU A 178 -8.02 -17.85 10.81
C LEU A 178 -7.79 -18.19 12.30
N SER A 179 -7.83 -19.46 12.62
CA SER A 179 -7.37 -20.01 13.88
C SER A 179 -5.85 -20.25 13.86
N ALA A 180 -5.25 -20.49 15.01
CA ALA A 180 -3.82 -20.81 15.12
C ALA A 180 -3.43 -22.12 14.40
N ASP A 181 -4.39 -23.02 14.20
CA ASP A 181 -4.19 -24.32 13.52
C ASP A 181 -4.35 -24.25 12.00
N ASP A 182 -4.84 -23.13 11.49
CA ASP A 182 -5.02 -22.94 10.05
C ASP A 182 -3.66 -22.64 9.37
N LEU A 183 -3.23 -23.55 8.52
CA LEU A 183 -1.96 -23.46 7.79
C LEU A 183 -2.21 -23.38 6.27
N PRO A 184 -2.78 -22.28 5.75
CA PRO A 184 -3.13 -22.16 4.35
C PRO A 184 -1.88 -22.11 3.46
N SER A 185 -1.99 -22.65 2.25
CA SER A 185 -0.96 -22.54 1.22
C SER A 185 -1.10 -21.22 0.43
N ARG A 186 -0.07 -20.89 -0.34
CA ARG A 186 -0.14 -19.79 -1.31
C ARG A 186 -1.08 -20.16 -2.47
N SER A 187 -1.82 -19.18 -2.93
CA SER A 187 -2.59 -19.24 -4.19
C SER A 187 -1.73 -18.91 -5.39
N THR A 188 -2.30 -18.99 -6.58
CA THR A 188 -1.74 -18.37 -7.77
C THR A 188 -1.94 -16.85 -7.76
N VAL A 189 -1.16 -16.12 -8.54
CA VAL A 189 -1.35 -14.68 -8.76
C VAL A 189 -2.73 -14.42 -9.36
N ALA A 190 -3.21 -15.26 -10.30
CA ALA A 190 -4.52 -15.10 -10.93
C ALA A 190 -5.67 -15.19 -9.93
N GLU A 191 -5.67 -16.22 -9.06
CA GLU A 191 -6.67 -16.37 -7.97
C GLU A 191 -6.63 -15.16 -7.02
N GLY A 192 -5.43 -14.63 -6.76
CA GLY A 192 -5.26 -13.43 -5.95
C GLY A 192 -5.92 -12.19 -6.59
N TYR A 193 -5.68 -11.94 -7.87
CA TYR A 193 -6.33 -10.83 -8.59
C TYR A 193 -7.84 -11.00 -8.67
N ASP A 194 -8.32 -12.21 -8.89
CA ASP A 194 -9.76 -12.48 -8.94
C ASP A 194 -10.43 -12.22 -7.58
N MET A 195 -9.78 -12.61 -6.48
CA MET A 195 -10.27 -12.28 -5.13
C MET A 195 -10.28 -10.77 -4.87
N VAL A 196 -9.21 -10.06 -5.22
CA VAL A 196 -9.11 -8.60 -5.05
C VAL A 196 -10.21 -7.89 -5.82
N ILE A 197 -10.43 -8.26 -7.08
CA ILE A 197 -11.48 -7.67 -7.92
C ILE A 197 -12.87 -7.97 -7.33
N ASN A 198 -13.11 -9.21 -6.91
CA ASN A 198 -14.38 -9.59 -6.30
C ASN A 198 -14.67 -8.81 -5.02
N ASP A 199 -13.69 -8.66 -4.13
CA ASP A 199 -13.86 -7.86 -2.91
C ASP A 199 -14.20 -6.39 -3.22
N LEU A 200 -13.57 -5.81 -4.24
CA LEU A 200 -13.84 -4.44 -4.66
C LEU A 200 -15.22 -4.29 -5.35
N GLU A 201 -15.62 -5.26 -6.16
CA GLU A 201 -16.95 -5.26 -6.78
C GLU A 201 -18.05 -5.48 -5.73
N GLU A 202 -17.83 -6.32 -4.71
CA GLU A 202 -18.75 -6.45 -3.56
C GLU A 202 -18.75 -5.16 -2.71
N ALA A 203 -17.61 -4.52 -2.51
CA ALA A 203 -17.54 -3.22 -1.83
C ALA A 203 -18.42 -2.17 -2.53
N LEU A 204 -18.43 -2.11 -3.86
CA LEU A 204 -19.27 -1.17 -4.62
C LEU A 204 -20.77 -1.37 -4.41
N LYS A 205 -21.23 -2.57 -4.02
CA LYS A 205 -22.64 -2.83 -3.72
C LYS A 205 -23.08 -2.25 -2.36
N CYS A 206 -22.12 -1.98 -1.49
CA CYS A 206 -22.36 -1.57 -0.11
C CYS A 206 -22.00 -0.11 0.14
N ILE A 207 -20.91 0.38 -0.47
CA ILE A 207 -20.30 1.68 -0.13
C ILE A 207 -20.92 2.83 -0.93
N GLY A 208 -21.22 3.93 -0.26
CA GLY A 208 -21.78 5.12 -0.90
C GLY A 208 -20.74 6.03 -1.55
N THR A 209 -21.24 7.09 -2.20
CA THR A 209 -20.43 8.10 -2.90
C THR A 209 -19.95 9.25 -2.00
N LYS A 210 -20.42 9.32 -0.76
CA LYS A 210 -20.08 10.42 0.15
C LYS A 210 -18.59 10.42 0.45
N VAL A 211 -17.94 11.55 0.19
CA VAL A 211 -16.52 11.74 0.51
C VAL A 211 -16.35 11.93 2.01
N LYS A 212 -15.46 11.17 2.59
CA LYS A 212 -14.94 11.32 3.95
C LYS A 212 -13.42 11.24 3.85
N ASP A 213 -12.74 12.28 4.27
CA ASP A 213 -11.28 12.38 4.20
C ASP A 213 -10.59 11.20 4.90
N GLY A 214 -9.58 10.64 4.24
CA GLY A 214 -8.86 9.49 4.76
C GLY A 214 -9.60 8.14 4.74
N ARG A 215 -10.77 8.07 4.09
CA ARG A 215 -11.62 6.86 4.05
C ARG A 215 -11.95 6.46 2.61
N PHE A 216 -12.19 5.18 2.40
CA PHE A 216 -12.76 4.71 1.14
C PHE A 216 -14.19 5.22 0.95
N ASN A 217 -14.54 5.49 -0.28
CA ASN A 217 -15.89 5.68 -0.82
C ASN A 217 -15.96 4.98 -2.18
N SER A 218 -17.10 4.95 -2.82
CA SER A 218 -17.26 4.24 -4.10
C SER A 218 -16.31 4.72 -5.20
N TRP A 219 -15.93 6.00 -5.19
CA TRP A 219 -14.98 6.55 -6.17
C TRP A 219 -13.55 6.06 -5.93
N ALA A 220 -13.14 5.96 -4.68
CA ALA A 220 -11.85 5.40 -4.31
C ALA A 220 -11.76 3.89 -4.64
N VAL A 221 -12.86 3.15 -4.41
CA VAL A 221 -12.97 1.73 -4.82
C VAL A 221 -12.84 1.59 -6.34
N LYS A 222 -13.53 2.43 -7.12
CA LYS A 222 -13.41 2.44 -8.59
C LYS A 222 -12.00 2.83 -9.06
N GLY A 223 -11.35 3.79 -8.39
CA GLY A 223 -9.96 4.15 -8.64
C GLY A 223 -9.00 2.97 -8.42
N LEU A 224 -9.21 2.21 -7.34
CA LEU A 224 -8.44 0.99 -7.07
C LEU A 224 -8.74 -0.11 -8.09
N LEU A 225 -10.00 -0.32 -8.47
CA LEU A 225 -10.38 -1.24 -9.55
C LEU A 225 -9.72 -0.88 -10.88
N ALA A 226 -9.65 0.40 -11.22
CA ALA A 226 -8.94 0.87 -12.41
C ALA A 226 -7.45 0.46 -12.37
N ARG A 227 -6.78 0.67 -11.24
CA ARG A 227 -5.37 0.29 -11.04
C ARG A 227 -5.16 -1.23 -11.07
N VAL A 228 -5.98 -2.00 -10.35
CA VAL A 228 -5.88 -3.47 -10.32
C VAL A 228 -6.07 -4.06 -11.73
N ASN A 229 -7.06 -3.58 -12.49
CA ASN A 229 -7.30 -4.03 -13.85
C ASN A 229 -6.18 -3.57 -14.81
N LEU A 230 -5.56 -2.39 -14.61
CA LEU A 230 -4.37 -1.97 -15.34
C LEU A 230 -3.21 -2.98 -15.15
N TYR A 231 -2.99 -3.43 -13.92
CA TYR A 231 -1.94 -4.41 -13.58
C TYR A 231 -2.27 -5.81 -14.10
N LYS A 232 -3.56 -6.19 -14.10
CA LYS A 232 -4.07 -7.43 -14.69
C LYS A 232 -4.01 -7.41 -16.22
N ARG A 233 -3.86 -6.23 -16.84
CA ARG A 233 -3.96 -5.97 -18.28
C ARG A 233 -5.38 -6.18 -18.85
N ASP A 234 -6.40 -6.05 -18.00
CA ASP A 234 -7.80 -5.90 -18.45
C ASP A 234 -8.06 -4.41 -18.77
N TRP A 235 -7.61 -4.01 -19.96
CA TRP A 235 -7.61 -2.61 -20.38
C TRP A 235 -9.02 -2.02 -20.51
N ASP A 236 -10.00 -2.84 -20.90
CA ASP A 236 -11.38 -2.41 -21.02
C ASP A 236 -11.98 -2.04 -19.67
N LYS A 237 -11.79 -2.87 -18.66
CA LYS A 237 -12.22 -2.59 -17.29
C LYS A 237 -11.42 -1.45 -16.66
N ALA A 238 -10.10 -1.42 -16.83
CA ALA A 238 -9.25 -0.33 -16.34
C ALA A 238 -9.74 1.02 -16.88
N PHE A 239 -10.02 1.11 -18.18
CA PHE A 239 -10.56 2.31 -18.82
C PHE A 239 -11.93 2.68 -18.27
N SER A 240 -12.85 1.72 -18.20
CA SER A 240 -14.22 1.97 -17.76
C SER A 240 -14.29 2.54 -16.35
N TYR A 241 -13.58 1.93 -15.39
CA TYR A 241 -13.55 2.43 -14.01
C TYR A 241 -12.86 3.78 -13.89
N ALA A 242 -11.73 3.98 -14.59
CA ALA A 242 -11.01 5.26 -14.55
C ALA A 242 -11.85 6.38 -15.14
N GLU A 243 -12.49 6.15 -16.30
CA GLU A 243 -13.34 7.13 -16.96
C GLU A 243 -14.57 7.50 -16.13
N ASP A 244 -15.16 6.53 -15.43
CA ASP A 244 -16.30 6.78 -14.55
C ASP A 244 -15.90 7.70 -13.38
N VAL A 245 -14.74 7.46 -12.74
CA VAL A 245 -14.23 8.38 -11.71
C VAL A 245 -13.98 9.77 -12.27
N ILE A 246 -13.33 9.88 -13.43
CA ILE A 246 -13.01 11.19 -14.05
C ILE A 246 -14.27 12.00 -14.39
N LYS A 247 -15.32 11.34 -14.89
CA LYS A 247 -16.52 12.02 -15.37
C LYS A 247 -17.54 12.34 -14.27
N ASN A 248 -17.65 11.47 -13.27
CA ASN A 248 -18.81 11.45 -12.39
C ASN A 248 -18.48 11.70 -10.92
N SER A 249 -17.19 11.68 -10.52
CA SER A 249 -16.80 11.95 -9.14
C SER A 249 -16.73 13.47 -8.85
N PRO A 250 -16.74 13.87 -7.58
CA PRO A 250 -16.57 15.27 -7.20
C PRO A 250 -15.11 15.76 -7.25
N TYR A 251 -14.16 14.87 -7.58
CA TYR A 251 -12.75 15.23 -7.65
C TYR A 251 -12.42 15.98 -8.94
N SER A 252 -11.39 16.82 -8.88
CA SER A 252 -10.92 17.59 -10.04
C SER A 252 -9.40 17.72 -10.00
N LEU A 253 -8.78 17.81 -11.19
CA LEU A 253 -7.35 18.11 -11.25
C LEU A 253 -7.07 19.47 -10.61
N LEU A 254 -5.96 19.53 -9.86
CA LEU A 254 -5.44 20.78 -9.33
C LEU A 254 -5.18 21.76 -10.47
N LYS A 255 -5.41 23.04 -10.24
CA LYS A 255 -4.94 24.07 -11.14
C LYS A 255 -3.42 24.17 -11.08
N THR A 256 -2.80 24.68 -12.14
CA THR A 256 -1.35 24.85 -12.22
C THR A 256 -0.82 25.67 -11.05
N GLU A 257 -1.45 26.78 -10.73
CA GLU A 257 -1.08 27.68 -9.65
C GLU A 257 -1.15 27.06 -8.26
N ASP A 258 -2.03 26.09 -8.05
CA ASP A 258 -2.26 25.44 -6.77
C ASP A 258 -1.38 24.19 -6.57
N TYR A 259 -0.77 23.68 -7.64
CA TYR A 259 -0.12 22.36 -7.64
C TYR A 259 1.00 22.21 -6.60
N VAL A 260 1.88 23.19 -6.50
CA VAL A 260 3.01 23.15 -5.56
C VAL A 260 2.54 23.27 -4.13
N ALA A 261 1.63 24.22 -3.87
CA ALA A 261 1.10 24.47 -2.53
C ALA A 261 0.29 23.31 -1.98
N ALA A 262 -0.39 22.53 -2.84
CA ALA A 262 -1.20 21.39 -2.43
C ALA A 262 -0.41 20.29 -1.70
N TRP A 263 0.89 20.19 -1.91
CA TRP A 263 1.72 19.20 -1.21
C TRP A 263 1.97 19.54 0.27
N SER A 264 1.80 20.80 0.66
CA SER A 264 1.83 21.23 2.06
C SER A 264 0.48 21.10 2.77
N GLY A 265 -0.57 20.76 2.04
CA GLY A 265 -1.93 20.54 2.56
C GLY A 265 -2.20 19.08 2.90
N ARG A 266 -3.20 18.87 3.77
CA ARG A 266 -3.66 17.50 4.11
C ARG A 266 -4.35 16.86 2.92
N TYR A 267 -5.30 17.55 2.32
CA TYR A 267 -6.12 17.06 1.21
C TYR A 267 -6.17 18.09 0.10
N SER A 268 -6.43 17.62 -1.11
CA SER A 268 -6.60 18.46 -2.29
C SER A 268 -7.79 17.97 -3.12
N SER A 269 -8.16 18.70 -4.16
CA SER A 269 -9.20 18.27 -5.10
C SER A 269 -8.86 16.98 -5.85
N GLU A 270 -7.58 16.55 -5.84
CA GLU A 270 -7.12 15.29 -6.43
C GLU A 270 -7.05 14.13 -5.42
N SER A 271 -7.29 14.35 -4.14
CA SER A 271 -7.19 13.32 -3.08
C SER A 271 -8.38 12.35 -3.15
N VAL A 272 -8.25 11.30 -3.94
CA VAL A 272 -9.30 10.27 -4.08
C VAL A 272 -9.26 9.31 -2.89
N PHE A 273 -8.04 8.89 -2.49
CA PHE A 273 -7.80 8.17 -1.25
C PHE A 273 -6.39 8.47 -0.74
N ASP A 274 -6.34 9.11 0.41
CA ASP A 274 -5.11 9.44 1.11
C ASP A 274 -5.14 8.84 2.52
N LEU A 275 -3.99 8.45 3.04
CA LEU A 275 -3.82 8.12 4.45
C LEU A 275 -3.37 9.37 5.19
N GLU A 276 -4.20 9.85 6.09
CA GLU A 276 -3.86 11.01 6.92
C GLU A 276 -2.84 10.61 7.99
N ILE A 277 -1.70 11.26 7.98
CA ILE A 277 -0.69 11.16 9.02
C ILE A 277 -0.84 12.39 9.94
N SER A 278 -1.37 12.18 11.13
CA SER A 278 -1.52 13.21 12.16
C SER A 278 -0.23 13.40 12.96
N ASP A 279 -0.21 14.40 13.83
CA ASP A 279 0.88 14.61 14.77
C ASP A 279 1.09 13.43 15.73
N LEU A 280 0.01 12.70 16.05
CA LEU A 280 0.06 11.52 16.91
C LEU A 280 0.62 10.31 16.16
N ASP A 281 0.26 10.15 14.87
CA ASP A 281 0.77 9.07 14.01
C ASP A 281 2.26 9.26 13.70
N ALA A 282 2.69 10.52 13.53
CA ALA A 282 4.05 10.90 13.11
C ALA A 282 5.05 10.99 14.27
N GLY A 283 4.75 10.40 15.43
CA GLY A 283 5.68 10.34 16.57
C GLY A 283 7.04 9.72 16.24
N ASP A 284 7.14 9.02 15.12
CA ASP A 284 8.35 8.36 14.65
C ASP A 284 9.00 9.10 13.49
N ARG A 285 10.30 9.26 13.58
CA ARG A 285 11.19 9.76 12.52
C ARG A 285 11.33 8.79 11.33
N GLU A 286 10.58 7.67 11.32
CA GLU A 286 10.61 6.65 10.28
C GLU A 286 9.55 6.86 9.20
N MET A 287 8.69 7.89 9.32
CA MET A 287 7.72 8.24 8.27
C MET A 287 8.41 8.72 7.00
N PHE A 288 7.87 8.36 5.84
CA PHE A 288 8.51 8.59 4.53
C PHE A 288 8.95 10.04 4.32
N GLY A 289 8.12 11.01 4.69
CA GLY A 289 8.49 12.43 4.61
C GLY A 289 9.76 12.75 5.40
N TYR A 290 9.92 12.22 6.62
CA TYR A 290 11.12 12.42 7.42
C TYR A 290 12.33 11.66 6.86
N VAL A 291 12.09 10.48 6.31
CA VAL A 291 13.16 9.66 5.72
C VAL A 291 13.78 10.34 4.50
N VAL A 292 12.97 11.00 3.68
CA VAL A 292 13.45 11.58 2.42
C VAL A 292 13.89 13.04 2.51
N ASP A 293 13.28 13.84 3.40
CA ASP A 293 13.56 15.28 3.53
C ASP A 293 14.98 15.54 4.09
N PRO A 294 15.76 16.49 3.53
CA PRO A 294 17.07 16.88 4.04
C PRO A 294 17.09 17.36 5.50
N LYS A 295 15.96 17.83 6.04
CA LYS A 295 15.81 18.16 7.47
C LYS A 295 15.63 16.94 8.34
N GLY A 296 15.31 15.78 7.73
CA GLY A 296 15.19 14.48 8.38
C GLY A 296 16.44 13.62 8.13
N TYR A 297 16.22 12.40 7.61
CA TYR A 297 17.33 11.48 7.33
C TYR A 297 17.98 11.71 5.97
N ALA A 298 17.36 12.46 5.05
CA ALA A 298 17.90 12.73 3.73
C ALA A 298 18.36 11.45 3.00
N ALA A 299 17.55 10.39 3.06
CA ALA A 299 17.97 9.06 2.62
C ALA A 299 18.02 8.89 1.11
N VAL A 300 17.42 9.81 0.34
CA VAL A 300 17.30 9.69 -1.12
C VAL A 300 17.66 10.97 -1.85
N SER A 301 17.99 10.83 -3.13
CA SER A 301 18.02 11.93 -4.10
C SER A 301 17.46 11.48 -5.44
N ASN A 302 17.08 12.44 -6.28
CA ASN A 302 16.80 12.15 -7.67
C ASN A 302 18.06 11.61 -8.38
N THR A 303 17.85 10.86 -9.45
CA THR A 303 18.92 10.51 -10.38
C THR A 303 19.11 11.61 -11.42
N LYS A 304 20.25 11.58 -12.12
CA LYS A 304 20.52 12.55 -13.20
C LYS A 304 19.50 12.39 -14.33
N GLU A 305 19.12 11.16 -14.66
CA GLU A 305 18.11 10.87 -15.68
C GLU A 305 16.75 11.50 -15.34
N PHE A 306 16.35 11.45 -14.07
CA PHE A 306 15.11 12.07 -13.65
C PHE A 306 15.20 13.60 -13.64
N GLU A 307 16.33 14.17 -13.20
CA GLU A 307 16.54 15.62 -13.26
C GLU A 307 16.51 16.14 -14.69
N ASP A 308 17.12 15.43 -15.64
CA ASP A 308 17.07 15.79 -17.06
C ASP A 308 15.63 15.68 -17.60
N LEU A 309 14.92 14.62 -17.23
CA LEU A 309 13.54 14.39 -17.65
C LEU A 309 12.60 15.50 -17.17
N ILE A 310 12.65 15.89 -15.91
CA ILE A 310 11.75 16.92 -15.36
C ILE A 310 12.14 18.32 -15.86
N ASN A 311 13.39 18.53 -16.23
CA ASN A 311 13.91 19.80 -16.72
C ASN A 311 13.83 19.96 -18.25
N GLU A 312 13.28 18.98 -18.99
CA GLU A 312 13.12 19.08 -20.45
C GLU A 312 12.32 20.32 -20.88
N ASN A 313 11.37 20.75 -20.06
CA ASN A 313 10.59 21.97 -20.31
C ASN A 313 10.74 22.92 -19.11
N PRO A 314 11.26 24.15 -19.33
CA PRO A 314 11.43 25.13 -18.25
C PRO A 314 10.10 25.60 -17.64
N ASP A 315 8.98 25.49 -18.37
CA ASP A 315 7.66 25.92 -17.91
C ASP A 315 6.89 24.84 -17.12
N ASP A 316 7.48 23.65 -16.95
CA ASP A 316 6.84 22.57 -16.18
C ASP A 316 6.79 22.93 -14.69
N ILE A 317 5.60 23.19 -14.16
CA ILE A 317 5.37 23.64 -12.79
C ILE A 317 5.93 22.64 -11.75
N ARG A 318 6.01 21.36 -12.09
CA ARG A 318 6.53 20.30 -11.19
C ARG A 318 7.99 20.50 -10.83
N ARG A 319 8.76 21.20 -11.66
CA ARG A 319 10.14 21.60 -11.35
C ARG A 319 10.26 22.42 -10.07
N ASN A 320 9.22 23.14 -9.70
CA ASN A 320 9.20 23.94 -8.48
C ASN A 320 9.13 23.11 -7.20
N LEU A 321 8.96 21.79 -7.33
CA LEU A 321 9.11 20.84 -6.23
C LEU A 321 10.56 20.34 -6.08
N LEU A 322 11.45 20.61 -7.05
CA LEU A 322 12.86 20.25 -6.91
C LEU A 322 13.50 21.08 -5.79
N THR A 323 14.02 20.38 -4.81
CA THR A 323 14.68 20.97 -3.65
C THR A 323 16.09 20.37 -3.53
N ALA A 324 17.06 21.14 -3.03
CA ALA A 324 18.40 20.63 -2.82
C ALA A 324 18.41 19.43 -1.88
N ALA A 325 19.05 18.35 -2.30
CA ALA A 325 19.31 17.19 -1.46
C ALA A 325 20.48 17.47 -0.51
N SER A 326 20.72 16.58 0.44
CA SER A 326 21.86 16.70 1.37
C SER A 326 23.23 16.52 0.69
N VAL A 327 23.26 15.98 -0.52
CA VAL A 327 24.47 15.85 -1.34
C VAL A 327 24.54 17.02 -2.32
N GLU A 328 25.65 17.75 -2.31
CA GLU A 328 25.87 18.91 -3.17
C GLU A 328 25.64 18.59 -4.65
N GLY A 329 24.97 19.48 -5.35
CA GLY A 329 24.65 19.35 -6.78
C GLY A 329 23.52 18.37 -7.09
N ARG A 330 22.84 17.78 -6.09
CA ARG A 330 21.71 16.89 -6.28
C ARG A 330 20.42 17.49 -5.75
N THR A 331 19.29 17.01 -6.28
CA THR A 331 17.96 17.41 -5.83
C THR A 331 17.16 16.20 -5.36
N TYR A 332 16.05 16.46 -4.71
CA TYR A 332 14.97 15.50 -4.50
C TYR A 332 13.63 16.16 -4.83
N MET A 333 12.61 15.35 -5.14
CA MET A 333 11.26 15.84 -5.42
C MET A 333 10.50 15.99 -4.11
N ASN A 334 10.29 17.24 -3.68
CA ASN A 334 9.69 17.56 -2.38
C ASN A 334 8.16 17.51 -2.43
N LYS A 335 7.60 16.30 -2.45
CA LYS A 335 6.16 16.06 -2.28
C LYS A 335 5.76 15.85 -0.81
N TYR A 336 6.72 15.88 0.10
CA TYR A 336 6.52 15.69 1.54
C TYR A 336 7.16 16.81 2.35
N PRO A 337 6.73 18.08 2.14
CA PRO A 337 7.40 19.24 2.74
C PRO A 337 7.11 19.41 4.24
N GLY A 338 6.27 18.56 4.80
CA GLY A 338 5.79 18.67 6.17
C GLY A 338 4.56 19.59 6.30
N ILE A 339 3.62 19.21 7.13
CA ILE A 339 2.43 20.00 7.46
C ILE A 339 2.70 20.78 8.75
N ASN A 340 2.41 22.07 8.75
CA ASN A 340 2.67 22.96 9.89
C ASN A 340 4.13 22.92 10.38
N GLY A 341 5.09 22.77 9.46
CA GLY A 341 6.51 22.75 9.79
C GLY A 341 7.01 21.43 10.39
N LYS A 342 6.18 20.40 10.45
CA LYS A 342 6.53 19.07 10.99
C LYS A 342 6.88 18.12 9.85
N THR A 343 8.14 17.89 9.61
CA THR A 343 8.69 17.10 8.47
C THR A 343 8.11 15.68 8.40
N ALA A 344 7.83 15.03 9.53
CA ALA A 344 7.25 13.68 9.56
C ALA A 344 5.74 13.65 9.26
N VAL A 345 5.05 14.78 9.35
CA VAL A 345 3.59 14.88 9.16
C VAL A 345 3.30 15.19 7.70
N ASN A 346 2.97 14.16 6.93
CA ASN A 346 2.57 14.28 5.53
C ASN A 346 1.58 13.17 5.21
N ASN A 347 0.49 13.49 4.54
CA ASN A 347 -0.42 12.45 4.07
C ASN A 347 0.25 11.59 2.99
N ILE A 348 -0.05 10.29 2.99
CA ILE A 348 0.37 9.37 1.93
C ILE A 348 -0.73 9.32 0.88
N ARG A 349 -0.39 9.73 -0.34
CA ARG A 349 -1.32 9.71 -1.48
C ARG A 349 -1.41 8.30 -2.04
N VAL A 350 -2.46 7.54 -1.67
CA VAL A 350 -2.65 6.17 -2.13
C VAL A 350 -3.29 6.15 -3.51
N ILE A 351 -4.33 6.97 -3.73
CA ILE A 351 -5.00 7.13 -5.03
C ILE A 351 -5.22 8.62 -5.28
N ARG A 352 -4.53 9.15 -6.27
CA ARG A 352 -4.67 10.54 -6.71
C ARG A 352 -5.33 10.58 -8.09
N LEU A 353 -6.13 11.60 -8.36
CA LEU A 353 -6.87 11.72 -9.61
C LEU A 353 -5.95 11.73 -10.86
N SER A 354 -4.76 12.31 -10.76
CA SER A 354 -3.77 12.30 -11.84
C SER A 354 -3.34 10.88 -12.23
N ASP A 355 -3.20 9.94 -11.26
CA ASP A 355 -2.94 8.53 -11.59
C ASP A 355 -4.11 7.94 -12.39
N ILE A 356 -5.34 8.24 -11.99
CA ILE A 356 -6.55 7.76 -12.69
C ILE A 356 -6.62 8.29 -14.12
N TYR A 357 -6.26 9.56 -14.36
CA TYR A 357 -6.15 10.12 -15.72
C TYR A 357 -5.12 9.37 -16.57
N LEU A 358 -3.96 9.04 -15.98
CA LEU A 358 -2.89 8.33 -16.69
C LEU A 358 -3.22 6.86 -16.90
N ILE A 359 -3.97 6.22 -15.98
CA ILE A 359 -4.55 4.88 -16.18
C ILE A 359 -5.53 4.93 -17.36
N ALA A 360 -6.44 5.92 -17.41
CA ALA A 360 -7.39 6.08 -18.49
C ALA A 360 -6.70 6.29 -19.85
N ALA A 361 -5.64 7.11 -19.89
CA ALA A 361 -4.86 7.36 -21.10
C ALA A 361 -4.17 6.09 -21.63
N GLU A 362 -3.50 5.33 -20.74
CA GLU A 362 -2.84 4.07 -21.10
C GLU A 362 -3.85 3.02 -21.56
N ALA A 363 -4.91 2.82 -20.78
CA ALA A 363 -5.93 1.82 -21.08
C ALA A 363 -6.70 2.14 -22.37
N ALA A 364 -6.96 3.42 -22.66
CA ALA A 364 -7.61 3.83 -23.92
C ALA A 364 -6.80 3.42 -25.17
N LEU A 365 -5.47 3.43 -25.09
CA LEU A 365 -4.62 2.98 -26.19
C LEU A 365 -4.63 1.46 -26.38
N LYS A 366 -4.92 0.70 -25.32
CA LYS A 366 -4.69 -0.76 -25.27
C LYS A 366 -5.97 -1.58 -25.18
N LYS A 367 -7.13 -0.98 -24.90
CA LYS A 367 -8.40 -1.69 -24.81
C LYS A 367 -8.78 -2.33 -26.15
N SER A 368 -9.74 -3.27 -26.13
CA SER A 368 -10.15 -4.09 -27.27
C SER A 368 -10.53 -3.26 -28.50
N SER A 369 -11.10 -2.07 -28.30
CA SER A 369 -11.32 -1.04 -29.33
C SER A 369 -10.55 0.22 -28.91
N ALA A 370 -9.32 0.35 -29.37
CA ALA A 370 -8.45 1.47 -29.02
C ALA A 370 -9.15 2.81 -29.28
N ASP A 371 -9.05 3.73 -28.33
CA ASP A 371 -9.69 5.04 -28.33
C ASP A 371 -8.64 6.15 -28.22
N GLN A 372 -8.08 6.51 -29.38
CA GLN A 372 -7.05 7.54 -29.47
C GLN A 372 -7.54 8.91 -28.97
N ALA A 373 -8.82 9.22 -29.18
CA ALA A 373 -9.38 10.50 -28.76
C ALA A 373 -9.40 10.64 -27.24
N SER A 374 -9.84 9.59 -26.52
CA SER A 374 -9.81 9.55 -25.07
C SER A 374 -8.38 9.53 -24.55
N ALA A 375 -7.47 8.76 -25.15
CA ALA A 375 -6.06 8.75 -24.77
C ALA A 375 -5.44 10.15 -24.87
N ASN A 376 -5.66 10.84 -25.99
CA ASN A 376 -5.20 12.23 -26.17
C ASN A 376 -5.80 13.16 -25.12
N LYS A 377 -7.11 13.08 -24.90
CA LYS A 377 -7.82 13.92 -23.92
C LYS A 377 -7.23 13.80 -22.53
N TYR A 378 -7.05 12.58 -22.03
CA TYR A 378 -6.61 12.36 -20.64
C TYR A 378 -5.12 12.65 -20.45
N LEU A 379 -4.28 12.29 -21.42
CA LEU A 379 -2.86 12.65 -21.38
C LEU A 379 -2.65 14.17 -21.44
N ASN A 380 -3.29 14.85 -22.39
CA ASN A 380 -3.14 16.30 -22.55
C ASN A 380 -3.69 17.09 -21.34
N ALA A 381 -4.68 16.56 -20.62
CA ALA A 381 -5.15 17.18 -19.38
C ALA A 381 -4.03 17.27 -18.33
N ILE A 382 -3.22 16.22 -18.16
CA ILE A 382 -2.07 16.22 -17.23
C ILE A 382 -0.96 17.12 -17.74
N ILE A 383 -0.61 17.02 -19.02
CA ILE A 383 0.47 17.83 -19.63
C ILE A 383 0.14 19.33 -19.52
N LYS A 384 -1.08 19.74 -19.88
CA LYS A 384 -1.48 21.16 -19.83
C LYS A 384 -1.65 21.69 -18.41
N ARG A 385 -2.03 20.83 -17.45
CA ARG A 385 -2.01 21.21 -16.05
C ARG A 385 -0.57 21.50 -15.60
N ALA A 386 0.41 20.68 -16.03
CA ALA A 386 1.80 20.88 -15.69
C ALA A 386 2.46 22.03 -16.49
N ILE A 387 2.06 22.20 -17.75
CA ILE A 387 2.63 23.18 -18.70
C ILE A 387 1.46 23.83 -19.47
N PRO A 388 0.87 24.94 -18.96
CA PRO A 388 -0.31 25.56 -19.58
C PRO A 388 -0.10 25.99 -21.03
N SER A 389 1.14 26.32 -21.42
CA SER A 389 1.53 26.72 -22.77
C SER A 389 1.69 25.53 -23.75
N ALA A 390 1.62 24.27 -23.26
CA ALA A 390 1.84 23.10 -24.09
C ALA A 390 0.78 22.94 -25.16
N SER A 391 1.22 22.64 -26.39
CA SER A 391 0.33 22.19 -27.46
C SER A 391 -0.17 20.77 -27.19
N ASP A 392 -1.34 20.44 -27.77
CA ASP A 392 -1.85 19.07 -27.72
C ASP A 392 -0.90 18.10 -28.42
N VAL A 393 -0.67 16.96 -27.77
CA VAL A 393 0.11 15.86 -28.33
C VAL A 393 -0.80 14.67 -28.67
N THR A 394 -0.40 13.88 -29.65
CA THR A 394 -1.01 12.58 -29.90
C THR A 394 -0.44 11.59 -28.88
N ALA A 395 -1.31 11.00 -28.06
CA ALA A 395 -0.93 10.04 -27.06
C ALA A 395 -0.30 8.79 -27.67
N THR A 396 0.83 8.42 -27.15
CA THR A 396 1.48 7.12 -27.38
C THR A 396 1.77 6.49 -26.05
N GLU A 397 1.93 5.16 -26.01
CA GLU A 397 2.31 4.48 -24.76
C GLU A 397 3.57 5.10 -24.13
N ALA A 398 4.59 5.36 -24.94
CA ALA A 398 5.84 5.99 -24.48
C ALA A 398 5.61 7.37 -23.83
N LEU A 399 4.75 8.20 -24.41
CA LEU A 399 4.42 9.52 -23.85
C LEU A 399 3.61 9.40 -22.54
N VAL A 400 2.63 8.49 -22.48
CA VAL A 400 1.87 8.25 -21.25
C VAL A 400 2.79 7.78 -20.14
N LEU A 401 3.69 6.81 -20.39
CA LEU A 401 4.63 6.30 -19.40
C LEU A 401 5.67 7.35 -18.97
N LYS A 402 6.10 8.19 -19.91
CA LYS A 402 6.97 9.33 -19.61
C LYS A 402 6.29 10.33 -18.67
N GLU A 403 5.02 10.62 -18.93
CA GLU A 403 4.23 11.53 -18.11
C GLU A 403 3.95 10.94 -16.73
N ARG A 404 3.70 9.62 -16.62
CA ARG A 404 3.57 8.92 -15.34
C ARG A 404 4.83 9.07 -14.48
N ARG A 405 6.03 8.95 -15.06
CA ARG A 405 7.30 9.16 -14.32
C ARG A 405 7.38 10.57 -13.73
N LYS A 406 7.09 11.62 -14.54
CA LYS A 406 7.12 13.00 -14.07
C LYS A 406 6.08 13.29 -13.00
N GLU A 407 4.87 12.74 -13.20
CA GLU A 407 3.71 13.05 -12.38
C GLU A 407 3.69 12.30 -11.05
N LEU A 408 4.07 11.03 -11.04
CA LEU A 408 3.86 10.12 -9.90
C LEU A 408 5.14 9.80 -9.12
N VAL A 409 6.27 10.42 -9.46
CA VAL A 409 7.52 10.24 -8.69
C VAL A 409 7.29 10.54 -7.20
N MET A 410 7.88 9.75 -6.33
CA MET A 410 7.73 9.80 -4.86
C MET A 410 6.34 9.42 -4.32
N GLU A 411 5.47 8.83 -5.12
CA GLU A 411 4.12 8.40 -4.71
C GLU A 411 3.96 6.87 -4.65
N GLY A 412 5.04 6.10 -4.79
CA GLY A 412 5.01 4.64 -4.63
C GLY A 412 4.62 3.86 -5.89
N HIS A 413 4.95 4.37 -7.08
CA HIS A 413 4.50 3.77 -8.34
C HIS A 413 5.62 3.17 -9.21
N ARG A 414 6.77 3.84 -9.32
CA ARG A 414 7.71 3.60 -10.44
C ARG A 414 8.16 2.15 -10.59
N PHE A 415 8.64 1.52 -9.54
CA PHE A 415 9.13 0.14 -9.61
C PHE A 415 8.02 -0.85 -10.01
N TYR A 416 6.83 -0.68 -9.45
CA TYR A 416 5.70 -1.54 -9.80
C TYR A 416 5.22 -1.32 -11.24
N ASP A 417 5.31 -0.08 -11.77
CA ASP A 417 5.08 0.19 -13.19
C ASP A 417 6.08 -0.55 -14.10
N ILE A 418 7.38 -0.53 -13.73
CA ILE A 418 8.42 -1.29 -14.45
C ILE A 418 8.06 -2.79 -14.49
N MET A 419 7.68 -3.35 -13.35
CA MET A 419 7.36 -4.78 -13.24
C MET A 419 6.11 -5.15 -14.04
N ARG A 420 4.98 -4.42 -13.90
CA ARG A 420 3.74 -4.72 -14.63
C ARG A 420 3.87 -4.57 -16.16
N LEU A 421 4.76 -3.71 -16.61
CA LEU A 421 5.02 -3.48 -18.02
C LEU A 421 5.96 -4.54 -18.61
N GLY A 422 6.74 -5.23 -17.78
CA GLY A 422 7.76 -6.18 -18.22
C GLY A 422 8.96 -5.49 -18.86
N ILE A 423 9.18 -4.22 -18.58
CA ILE A 423 10.33 -3.47 -19.09
C ILE A 423 11.55 -3.68 -18.20
N THR A 424 12.73 -3.60 -18.81
CA THR A 424 14.02 -3.61 -18.11
C THR A 424 14.53 -2.17 -18.06
N VAL A 425 14.79 -1.69 -16.86
CA VAL A 425 15.38 -0.38 -16.65
C VAL A 425 16.84 -0.52 -16.31
N THR A 426 17.68 0.18 -17.04
CA THR A 426 19.11 0.21 -16.76
C THR A 426 19.43 1.49 -15.97
N ARG A 427 19.90 1.33 -14.78
CA ARG A 427 20.46 2.44 -13.98
C ARG A 427 21.77 2.86 -14.60
N LYS A 428 21.72 3.94 -15.34
CA LYS A 428 22.90 4.49 -16.04
C LYS A 428 23.62 5.43 -15.10
N GLY A 429 24.91 5.61 -15.29
CA GLY A 429 25.80 6.54 -14.61
C GLY A 429 25.16 7.70 -13.85
N GLY A 430 25.80 8.84 -13.70
CA GLY A 430 25.17 10.01 -13.09
C GLY A 430 24.50 9.74 -11.75
N TYR A 431 25.08 9.90 -10.68
CA TYR A 431 24.63 9.79 -9.29
C TYR A 431 24.34 8.38 -8.74
N HIS A 432 24.04 7.35 -9.54
CA HIS A 432 23.77 6.04 -8.98
C HIS A 432 24.91 5.52 -8.10
N PHE A 433 24.56 5.16 -6.87
CA PHE A 433 25.47 4.60 -5.88
C PHE A 433 25.46 3.08 -5.94
N LEU A 434 26.17 2.52 -6.93
CA LEU A 434 26.22 1.08 -7.21
C LEU A 434 27.65 0.56 -7.10
N ASN A 435 27.79 -0.71 -6.79
CA ASN A 435 29.04 -1.46 -6.84
C ASN A 435 28.89 -2.72 -7.73
N ASN A 436 29.94 -3.49 -7.90
CA ASN A 436 29.96 -4.64 -8.82
C ASN A 436 28.96 -5.76 -8.46
N THR A 437 28.36 -5.74 -7.28
CA THR A 437 27.39 -6.74 -6.81
C THR A 437 25.94 -6.24 -6.92
N ASP A 438 25.75 -4.97 -7.27
CA ASP A 438 24.43 -4.34 -7.28
C ASP A 438 23.66 -4.68 -8.56
N LEU A 439 22.34 -4.80 -8.44
CA LEU A 439 21.46 -5.01 -9.57
C LEU A 439 21.21 -3.67 -10.29
N ILE A 440 21.82 -3.51 -11.46
CA ILE A 440 21.75 -2.27 -12.25
C ILE A 440 20.66 -2.29 -13.33
N SER A 441 20.17 -3.48 -13.68
CA SER A 441 19.16 -3.68 -14.73
C SER A 441 17.99 -4.52 -14.20
N PRO A 442 17.17 -4.00 -13.30
CA PRO A 442 16.05 -4.74 -12.73
C PRO A 442 15.01 -5.07 -13.80
N SER A 443 14.66 -6.34 -13.94
CA SER A 443 13.57 -6.82 -14.78
C SER A 443 12.76 -7.87 -14.01
N TYR A 444 11.53 -8.10 -14.44
CA TYR A 444 10.66 -9.11 -13.83
C TYR A 444 11.22 -10.55 -13.87
N GLN A 445 12.25 -10.80 -14.67
CA GLN A 445 12.90 -12.12 -14.78
C GLN A 445 13.91 -12.36 -13.66
N ASP A 446 14.45 -11.32 -13.05
CA ASP A 446 15.34 -11.47 -11.90
C ASP A 446 14.52 -11.74 -10.64
N TYR A 447 14.78 -12.86 -9.98
CA TYR A 447 14.03 -13.27 -8.78
C TYR A 447 14.05 -12.21 -7.66
N ARG A 448 15.10 -11.38 -7.59
CA ARG A 448 15.26 -10.33 -6.58
C ARG A 448 14.29 -9.16 -6.76
N THR A 449 13.57 -9.09 -7.88
CA THR A 449 12.56 -8.05 -8.10
C THR A 449 11.25 -8.27 -7.34
N ILE A 450 10.99 -9.50 -6.92
CA ILE A 450 9.96 -9.82 -5.90
C ILE A 450 10.63 -10.14 -4.57
N LEU A 451 9.96 -9.92 -3.46
CA LEU A 451 10.54 -10.22 -2.15
C LEU A 451 10.53 -11.71 -1.84
N ALA A 452 11.52 -12.16 -1.05
CA ALA A 452 11.46 -13.46 -0.41
C ALA A 452 10.30 -13.49 0.60
N ILE A 453 9.62 -14.63 0.71
CA ILE A 453 8.72 -14.85 1.84
C ILE A 453 9.57 -14.86 3.13
N PRO A 454 9.17 -14.15 4.19
CA PRO A 454 9.94 -14.12 5.43
C PRO A 454 10.17 -15.52 6.00
N GLN A 455 11.37 -15.77 6.54
CA GLN A 455 11.72 -17.08 7.09
C GLN A 455 10.77 -17.47 8.24
N ALA A 456 10.39 -16.52 9.08
CA ALA A 456 9.46 -16.76 10.18
C ALA A 456 8.12 -17.36 9.72
N GLU A 457 7.61 -16.96 8.56
CA GLU A 457 6.37 -17.53 7.99
C GLU A 457 6.55 -18.97 7.52
N ILE A 458 7.70 -19.27 6.92
CA ILE A 458 8.02 -20.64 6.44
C ILE A 458 8.24 -21.58 7.63
N ASP A 459 8.85 -21.10 8.70
CA ASP A 459 9.15 -21.89 9.91
C ASP A 459 7.87 -22.33 10.63
N VAL A 460 6.82 -21.49 10.61
CA VAL A 460 5.55 -21.80 11.28
C VAL A 460 4.51 -22.46 10.38
N ASN A 461 4.59 -22.26 9.04
CA ASN A 461 3.66 -22.85 8.10
C ASN A 461 4.37 -23.61 6.98
N PRO A 462 4.50 -24.95 7.07
CA PRO A 462 5.21 -25.77 6.10
C PRO A 462 4.53 -25.83 4.72
N ASN A 463 3.29 -25.34 4.60
CA ASN A 463 2.57 -25.27 3.32
C ASN A 463 2.95 -24.04 2.49
N ILE A 464 3.64 -23.07 3.10
CA ILE A 464 4.17 -21.90 2.40
C ILE A 464 5.53 -22.23 1.81
N LYS A 465 5.63 -22.18 0.48
CA LYS A 465 6.90 -22.38 -0.23
C LYS A 465 7.50 -21.04 -0.63
N GLN A 466 8.82 -20.97 -0.54
CA GLN A 466 9.60 -19.79 -0.93
C GLN A 466 9.44 -19.45 -2.42
N ASN A 467 9.65 -18.19 -2.76
CA ASN A 467 9.83 -17.75 -4.13
C ASN A 467 11.11 -18.36 -4.73
N GLU A 468 11.01 -18.73 -6.00
CA GLU A 468 12.14 -19.27 -6.75
C GLU A 468 13.35 -18.34 -6.70
N GLY A 469 14.56 -18.90 -6.53
CA GLY A 469 15.82 -18.16 -6.42
C GLY A 469 16.21 -17.77 -4.99
N TYR A 470 15.31 -17.88 -4.02
CA TYR A 470 15.61 -17.72 -2.60
C TYR A 470 15.73 -19.09 -1.92
N PHE A 471 16.91 -19.38 -1.36
CA PHE A 471 17.22 -20.63 -0.69
C PHE A 471 17.98 -20.35 0.62
#